data_3058b0bd024756459047b867538ade12
#
_entry.id   3058b0bd024756459047b867538ade12
#
_cell.length_a   1.000
_cell.length_b   1.000
_cell.length_c   1.000
_cell.angle_alpha   90.00
_cell.angle_beta   90.00
_cell.angle_gamma   90.00
#
_symmetry.space_group_name_H-M   'P 1'
#
loop_
_entity.id
_entity.type
_entity.pdbx_description
1 polymer ?
#
loop_
_entity_poly.entity_id
_entity_poly.type
_entity_poly.pdbx_seq_one_letter_code
_entity_poly.pdbx_strand_id
1 'polypeptide(L)'
;MLLAVLVGACGGEEVDPNAPIMCPDFDTAAKYNKPTSVEERTLWNGCVPQNLGESQYHAIEKPALMVKMKNSRKMMQLKISVLTKHDFFAKLRLQTHDQALRSIFTERMLEVSEEDTSTPNFRQTLRTDFKAKANELIRNYEGYDFDLVADVLITSYVVE
;
A
#
# COMPACT_ATOMS: atom_id res chain seq x y z
N MET A 1 -36.54 29.53 -51.74
CA MET A 1 -35.37 28.64 -51.58
C MET A 1 -34.83 28.91 -50.20
N LEU A 2 -35.28 28.12 -49.22
CA LEU A 2 -34.92 28.26 -47.82
C LEU A 2 -33.80 27.25 -47.51
N LEU A 3 -32.63 27.72 -47.13
CA LEU A 3 -31.52 26.92 -46.67
C LEU A 3 -31.68 26.68 -45.18
N ALA A 4 -32.00 25.45 -44.77
CA ALA A 4 -31.97 25.05 -43.36
C ALA A 4 -30.54 24.70 -42.95
N VAL A 5 -29.96 25.50 -42.07
CA VAL A 5 -28.68 25.20 -41.43
C VAL A 5 -28.96 24.26 -40.24
N LEU A 6 -28.58 22.99 -40.37
CA LEU A 6 -28.53 22.05 -39.29
C LEU A 6 -27.32 22.35 -38.39
N VAL A 7 -27.55 23.00 -37.26
CA VAL A 7 -26.57 23.11 -36.18
C VAL A 7 -26.55 21.77 -35.42
N GLY A 8 -25.54 20.94 -35.70
CA GLY A 8 -25.26 19.75 -34.91
C GLY A 8 -24.80 20.15 -33.50
N ALA A 9 -25.66 19.98 -32.54
CA ALA A 9 -25.28 20.06 -31.12
C ALA A 9 -24.40 18.87 -30.79
N CYS A 10 -23.07 19.07 -30.68
CA CYS A 10 -22.19 18.18 -29.92
C CYS A 10 -22.56 18.35 -28.45
N GLY A 11 -23.45 17.49 -27.96
CA GLY A 11 -23.70 17.33 -26.54
C GLY A 11 -22.51 16.66 -25.90
N GLY A 12 -21.56 17.46 -25.44
CA GLY A 12 -20.60 16.98 -24.42
C GLY A 12 -21.41 16.76 -23.14
N GLU A 13 -21.51 15.54 -22.68
CA GLU A 13 -21.97 15.25 -21.32
C GLU A 13 -21.08 16.06 -20.38
N GLU A 14 -21.63 17.04 -19.69
CA GLU A 14 -20.97 17.69 -18.56
C GLU A 14 -20.77 16.62 -17.50
N VAL A 15 -19.53 16.15 -17.36
CA VAL A 15 -19.16 15.22 -16.28
C VAL A 15 -19.31 16.00 -14.98
N ASP A 16 -20.26 15.60 -14.14
CA ASP A 16 -20.43 16.15 -12.79
C ASP A 16 -19.13 15.96 -12.02
N PRO A 17 -18.42 17.04 -11.60
CA PRO A 17 -17.17 16.91 -10.86
C PRO A 17 -17.31 16.24 -9.50
N ASN A 18 -18.55 16.08 -8.99
CA ASN A 18 -18.89 15.39 -7.76
C ASN A 18 -19.43 13.96 -7.98
N ALA A 19 -19.54 13.53 -9.24
CA ALA A 19 -19.98 12.16 -9.52
C ALA A 19 -18.98 11.16 -8.89
N PRO A 20 -19.47 10.09 -8.22
CA PRO A 20 -18.60 9.08 -7.65
C PRO A 20 -17.75 8.43 -8.75
N ILE A 21 -16.45 8.30 -8.51
CA ILE A 21 -15.54 7.64 -9.44
C ILE A 21 -15.96 6.18 -9.57
N MET A 22 -16.38 5.78 -10.77
CA MET A 22 -16.69 4.39 -11.09
C MET A 22 -15.39 3.61 -11.25
N CYS A 23 -14.94 2.95 -10.18
CA CYS A 23 -13.74 2.10 -10.23
C CYS A 23 -14.04 0.82 -11.03
N PRO A 24 -13.05 0.31 -11.82
CA PRO A 24 -13.20 -0.97 -12.48
C PRO A 24 -13.43 -2.08 -11.45
N ASP A 25 -14.22 -3.09 -11.80
CA ASP A 25 -14.41 -4.23 -10.93
C ASP A 25 -13.09 -4.97 -10.70
N PHE A 26 -12.99 -5.65 -9.55
CA PHE A 26 -11.76 -6.30 -9.10
C PHE A 26 -11.23 -7.34 -10.10
N ASP A 27 -12.11 -8.16 -10.69
CA ASP A 27 -11.71 -9.21 -11.63
C ASP A 27 -11.12 -8.63 -12.91
N THR A 28 -11.68 -7.51 -13.37
CA THR A 28 -11.18 -6.78 -14.54
C THR A 28 -9.85 -6.11 -14.24
N ALA A 29 -9.74 -5.40 -13.11
CA ALA A 29 -8.51 -4.72 -12.70
C ALA A 29 -7.35 -5.71 -12.44
N ALA A 30 -7.63 -6.87 -11.84
CA ALA A 30 -6.62 -7.90 -11.56
C ALA A 30 -6.02 -8.53 -12.84
N LYS A 31 -6.80 -8.62 -13.93
CA LYS A 31 -6.33 -9.14 -15.22
C LYS A 31 -5.36 -8.19 -15.93
N TYR A 32 -5.50 -6.90 -15.74
CA TYR A 32 -4.75 -5.89 -16.49
C TYR A 32 -3.50 -5.37 -15.77
N ASN A 33 -3.13 -5.88 -14.62
CA ASN A 33 -1.90 -5.66 -13.85
C ASN A 33 -1.28 -4.25 -13.85
N LYS A 34 -1.56 -3.39 -14.84
CA LYS A 34 -1.09 -2.00 -14.94
C LYS A 34 -2.02 -1.18 -15.82
N PRO A 35 -2.35 0.04 -15.43
CA PRO A 35 -3.05 0.97 -16.30
C PRO A 35 -2.18 1.29 -17.53
N THR A 36 -2.77 1.29 -18.70
CA THR A 36 -2.07 1.47 -19.99
C THR A 36 -2.06 2.94 -20.46
N SER A 37 -3.06 3.72 -20.04
CA SER A 37 -3.18 5.14 -20.37
C SER A 37 -3.00 6.06 -19.16
N VAL A 38 -2.88 7.37 -19.41
CA VAL A 38 -2.83 8.39 -18.34
C VAL A 38 -4.18 8.50 -17.64
N GLU A 39 -5.26 8.41 -18.40
CA GLU A 39 -6.64 8.46 -17.90
C GLU A 39 -6.93 7.27 -16.97
N GLU A 40 -6.55 6.06 -17.36
CA GLU A 40 -6.66 4.87 -16.52
C GLU A 40 -5.86 5.01 -15.23
N ARG A 41 -4.62 5.52 -15.30
CA ARG A 41 -3.81 5.76 -14.10
C ARG A 41 -4.46 6.76 -13.15
N THR A 42 -5.05 7.82 -13.69
CA THR A 42 -5.76 8.82 -12.89
C THR A 42 -6.98 8.21 -12.23
N LEU A 43 -7.77 7.42 -12.96
CA LEU A 43 -8.92 6.71 -12.42
C LEU A 43 -8.51 5.74 -11.31
N TRP A 44 -7.49 4.93 -11.53
CA TRP A 44 -7.03 3.96 -10.53
C TRP A 44 -6.47 4.63 -9.27
N ASN A 45 -5.82 5.78 -9.43
CA ASN A 45 -5.35 6.57 -8.29
C ASN A 45 -6.50 7.19 -7.48
N GLY A 46 -7.64 7.45 -8.09
CA GLY A 46 -8.85 7.93 -7.41
C GLY A 46 -9.67 6.83 -6.72
N CYS A 47 -9.39 5.55 -7.00
CA CYS A 47 -10.16 4.45 -6.44
C CYS A 47 -9.81 4.19 -4.97
N VAL A 48 -10.81 4.26 -4.10
CA VAL A 48 -10.67 3.94 -2.67
C VAL A 48 -10.77 2.43 -2.47
N PRO A 49 -9.78 1.80 -1.81
CA PRO A 49 -9.80 0.35 -1.56
C PRO A 49 -11.02 -0.11 -0.77
N GLN A 50 -11.66 -1.19 -1.23
CA GLN A 50 -12.81 -1.79 -0.58
C GLN A 50 -12.39 -3.01 0.24
N ASN A 51 -12.93 -3.14 1.47
CA ASN A 51 -12.65 -4.31 2.30
C ASN A 51 -13.50 -5.50 1.83
N LEU A 52 -12.86 -6.48 1.19
CA LEU A 52 -13.49 -7.70 0.70
C LEU A 52 -13.31 -8.88 1.67
N GLY A 53 -12.53 -8.72 2.76
CA GLY A 53 -12.22 -9.79 3.70
C GLY A 53 -11.18 -10.81 3.19
N GLU A 54 -10.78 -10.74 1.92
CA GLU A 54 -9.78 -11.60 1.33
C GLU A 54 -8.36 -11.10 1.63
N SER A 55 -7.46 -12.05 1.93
CA SER A 55 -6.09 -11.70 2.27
C SER A 55 -5.26 -11.47 1.03
N GLN A 56 -4.67 -10.28 0.91
CA GLN A 56 -3.69 -9.94 -0.11
C GLN A 56 -2.37 -9.51 0.54
N TYR A 57 -1.26 -9.81 -0.12
CA TYR A 57 0.07 -9.62 0.42
C TYR A 57 0.94 -8.74 -0.47
N HIS A 58 1.69 -7.84 0.16
CA HIS A 58 2.79 -7.11 -0.45
C HIS A 58 4.10 -7.51 0.23
N ALA A 59 4.99 -8.16 -0.51
CA ALA A 59 6.24 -8.69 0.01
C ALA A 59 7.38 -7.65 -0.06
N ILE A 60 8.05 -7.42 1.07
CA ILE A 60 9.26 -6.59 1.19
C ILE A 60 10.44 -7.53 1.51
N GLU A 61 10.91 -8.23 0.48
CA GLU A 61 11.89 -9.32 0.61
C GLU A 61 13.16 -9.10 -0.20
N LYS A 62 13.08 -8.32 -1.28
CA LYS A 62 14.19 -8.11 -2.22
C LYS A 62 14.41 -6.63 -2.52
N PRO A 63 15.48 -6.02 -1.99
CA PRO A 63 16.36 -6.57 -0.96
C PRO A 63 15.65 -6.74 0.38
N ALA A 64 16.15 -7.64 1.23
CA ALA A 64 15.73 -7.73 2.62
C ALA A 64 16.07 -6.44 3.37
N LEU A 65 15.33 -6.11 4.42
CA LEU A 65 15.67 -5.01 5.31
C LEU A 65 16.87 -5.43 6.17
N MET A 66 17.90 -4.60 6.23
CA MET A 66 19.12 -4.91 6.99
C MET A 66 19.59 -3.66 7.74
N VAL A 67 19.83 -3.80 9.03
CA VAL A 67 20.33 -2.71 9.89
C VAL A 67 21.38 -3.22 10.86
N LYS A 68 22.28 -2.32 11.27
CA LYS A 68 23.11 -2.53 12.44
C LYS A 68 22.25 -2.27 13.69
N MET A 69 22.25 -3.22 14.62
CA MET A 69 21.47 -3.11 15.86
C MET A 69 22.03 -2.02 16.78
N LYS A 70 21.12 -1.43 17.57
CA LYS A 70 21.45 -0.37 18.53
C LYS A 70 22.49 -0.88 19.55
N ASN A 71 23.56 -0.12 19.72
CA ASN A 71 24.64 -0.42 20.68
C ASN A 71 25.29 -1.82 20.51
N SER A 72 25.26 -2.38 19.32
CA SER A 72 25.75 -3.72 18.99
C SER A 72 26.66 -3.70 17.76
N ARG A 73 27.44 -4.78 17.60
CA ARG A 73 28.19 -5.05 16.36
C ARG A 73 27.41 -5.95 15.40
N LYS A 74 26.30 -6.52 15.86
CA LYS A 74 25.47 -7.44 15.09
C LYS A 74 24.56 -6.70 14.12
N MET A 75 24.26 -7.39 13.03
CA MET A 75 23.31 -6.97 12.03
C MET A 75 22.00 -7.72 12.22
N MET A 76 20.86 -7.04 12.06
CA MET A 76 19.54 -7.65 11.99
C MET A 76 19.04 -7.57 10.55
N GLN A 77 18.62 -8.72 10.02
CA GLN A 77 18.02 -8.82 8.69
C GLN A 77 16.59 -9.34 8.80
N LEU A 78 15.67 -8.66 8.14
CA LEU A 78 14.26 -9.07 8.05
C LEU A 78 13.79 -9.16 6.60
N LYS A 79 12.95 -10.18 6.36
CA LYS A 79 12.00 -10.18 5.24
C LYS A 79 10.62 -10.10 5.84
N ILE A 80 9.78 -9.28 5.26
CA ILE A 80 8.43 -9.03 5.77
C ILE A 80 7.42 -9.06 4.65
N SER A 81 6.17 -9.33 5.02
CA SER A 81 5.04 -9.27 4.11
C SER A 81 3.91 -8.48 4.78
N VAL A 82 3.45 -7.45 4.11
CA VAL A 82 2.35 -6.60 4.57
C VAL A 82 1.05 -7.21 4.09
N LEU A 83 0.15 -7.51 5.03
CA LEU A 83 -1.16 -8.09 4.76
C LEU A 83 -2.23 -6.99 4.74
N THR A 84 -3.05 -6.99 3.73
CA THR A 84 -4.30 -6.25 3.67
C THR A 84 -5.49 -7.19 3.44
N LYS A 85 -6.68 -6.78 3.89
CA LYS A 85 -7.97 -7.47 3.60
C LYS A 85 -8.83 -6.69 2.62
N HIS A 86 -8.26 -5.67 2.02
CA HIS A 86 -8.90 -4.86 0.99
C HIS A 86 -8.59 -5.42 -0.39
N ASP A 87 -9.21 -4.86 -1.40
CA ASP A 87 -9.11 -5.26 -2.80
C ASP A 87 -7.72 -5.00 -3.43
N PHE A 88 -7.67 -5.18 -4.76
CA PHE A 88 -6.46 -4.94 -5.55
C PHE A 88 -5.90 -3.52 -5.40
N PHE A 89 -6.75 -2.50 -5.24
CA PHE A 89 -6.29 -1.12 -5.09
C PHE A 89 -5.48 -0.92 -3.81
N ALA A 90 -5.81 -1.64 -2.73
CA ALA A 90 -4.99 -1.64 -1.51
C ALA A 90 -3.58 -2.17 -1.77
N LYS A 91 -3.46 -3.29 -2.48
CA LYS A 91 -2.16 -3.84 -2.87
C LYS A 91 -1.36 -2.87 -3.73
N LEU A 92 -2.03 -2.19 -4.68
CA LEU A 92 -1.41 -1.18 -5.52
C LEU A 92 -0.87 0.00 -4.68
N ARG A 93 -1.62 0.47 -3.65
CA ARG A 93 -1.15 1.51 -2.72
C ARG A 93 0.09 1.07 -1.94
N LEU A 94 0.08 -0.15 -1.41
CA LEU A 94 1.26 -0.70 -0.71
C LEU A 94 2.49 -0.77 -1.64
N GLN A 95 2.31 -1.15 -2.90
CA GLN A 95 3.38 -1.15 -3.91
C GLN A 95 3.88 0.27 -4.22
N THR A 96 2.97 1.23 -4.37
CA THR A 96 3.31 2.64 -4.63
C THR A 96 4.16 3.22 -3.50
N HIS A 97 3.83 2.86 -2.26
CA HIS A 97 4.52 3.36 -1.06
C HIS A 97 5.62 2.42 -0.54
N ASP A 98 6.08 1.43 -1.34
CA ASP A 98 7.10 0.45 -0.92
C ASP A 98 8.37 1.10 -0.33
N GLN A 99 8.88 2.14 -0.95
CA GLN A 99 10.06 2.87 -0.48
C GLN A 99 9.83 3.51 0.90
N ALA A 100 8.67 4.14 1.10
CA ALA A 100 8.32 4.77 2.36
C ALA A 100 8.09 3.72 3.46
N LEU A 101 7.43 2.60 3.14
CA LEU A 101 7.28 1.46 4.05
C LEU A 101 8.64 0.90 4.48
N ARG A 102 9.56 0.71 3.54
CA ARG A 102 10.95 0.28 3.85
C ARG A 102 11.64 1.25 4.81
N SER A 103 11.49 2.55 4.59
CA SER A 103 12.09 3.58 5.45
C SER A 103 11.61 3.47 6.88
N ILE A 104 10.30 3.49 7.12
CA ILE A 104 9.75 3.45 8.48
C ILE A 104 10.06 2.14 9.21
N PHE A 105 10.09 1.01 8.48
CA PHE A 105 10.46 -0.28 9.07
C PHE A 105 11.95 -0.30 9.43
N THR A 106 12.82 0.21 8.56
CA THR A 106 14.25 0.33 8.81
C THR A 106 14.52 1.24 10.02
N GLU A 107 13.86 2.39 10.12
CA GLU A 107 13.95 3.29 11.27
C GLU A 107 13.59 2.58 12.58
N ARG A 108 12.47 1.83 12.59
CA ARG A 108 12.09 1.06 13.78
C ARG A 108 13.08 -0.04 14.12
N MET A 109 13.68 -0.69 13.12
CA MET A 109 14.71 -1.72 13.32
C MET A 109 15.99 -1.15 13.93
N LEU A 110 16.39 0.09 13.58
CA LEU A 110 17.57 0.77 14.14
C LEU A 110 17.46 1.03 15.64
N GLU A 111 16.25 1.07 16.19
CA GLU A 111 16.02 1.24 17.63
C GLU A 111 16.21 -0.04 18.43
N VAL A 112 16.28 -1.20 17.77
CA VAL A 112 16.35 -2.53 18.42
C VAL A 112 17.75 -2.81 18.94
N SER A 113 17.84 -3.21 20.21
CA SER A 113 19.04 -3.71 20.88
C SER A 113 19.09 -5.24 20.93
N GLU A 114 20.26 -5.80 21.29
CA GLU A 114 20.36 -7.26 21.53
C GLU A 114 19.49 -7.75 22.69
N GLU A 115 19.32 -6.91 23.72
CA GLU A 115 18.47 -7.21 24.85
C GLU A 115 17.00 -7.38 24.44
N ASP A 116 16.50 -6.47 23.58
CA ASP A 116 15.14 -6.55 23.03
C ASP A 116 14.90 -7.87 22.32
N THR A 117 15.88 -8.34 21.51
CA THR A 117 15.74 -9.59 20.74
C THR A 117 15.67 -10.83 21.60
N SER A 118 16.09 -10.74 22.85
CA SER A 118 16.08 -11.84 23.83
C SER A 118 14.73 -11.95 24.54
N THR A 119 13.84 -10.98 24.40
CA THR A 119 12.52 -11.02 25.05
C THR A 119 11.58 -11.99 24.34
N PRO A 120 10.77 -12.79 25.07
CA PRO A 120 9.89 -13.80 24.47
C PRO A 120 8.91 -13.26 23.42
N ASN A 121 8.41 -12.03 23.61
CA ASN A 121 7.39 -11.43 22.75
C ASN A 121 7.96 -10.42 21.74
N PHE A 122 9.28 -10.33 21.60
CA PHE A 122 9.93 -9.33 20.74
C PHE A 122 9.35 -9.28 19.33
N ARG A 123 9.23 -10.43 18.66
CA ARG A 123 8.71 -10.47 17.27
C ARG A 123 7.26 -9.99 17.18
N GLN A 124 6.44 -10.28 18.18
CA GLN A 124 5.05 -9.84 18.21
C GLN A 124 4.98 -8.31 18.42
N THR A 125 5.79 -7.77 19.33
CA THR A 125 5.90 -6.32 19.53
C THR A 125 6.33 -5.63 18.26
N LEU A 126 7.39 -6.13 17.61
CA LEU A 126 7.89 -5.55 16.36
C LEU A 126 6.83 -5.58 15.23
N ARG A 127 6.06 -6.66 15.11
CA ARG A 127 4.94 -6.75 14.15
C ARG A 127 3.87 -5.71 14.44
N THR A 128 3.51 -5.53 15.71
CA THR A 128 2.51 -4.54 16.15
C THR A 128 2.98 -3.11 15.81
N ASP A 129 4.25 -2.80 16.09
CA ASP A 129 4.85 -1.51 15.78
C ASP A 129 4.87 -1.25 14.26
N PHE A 130 5.28 -2.24 13.48
CA PHE A 130 5.28 -2.14 12.01
C PHE A 130 3.89 -1.91 11.45
N LYS A 131 2.88 -2.63 11.95
CA LYS A 131 1.49 -2.43 11.54
C LYS A 131 1.02 -1.00 11.84
N ALA A 132 1.27 -0.51 13.05
CA ALA A 132 0.87 0.83 13.46
C ALA A 132 1.52 1.91 12.57
N LYS A 133 2.85 1.84 12.38
CA LYS A 133 3.60 2.77 11.53
C LYS A 133 3.16 2.71 10.06
N ALA A 134 2.88 1.52 9.52
CA ALA A 134 2.41 1.36 8.15
C ALA A 134 1.02 2.00 7.94
N ASN A 135 0.09 1.79 8.87
CA ASN A 135 -1.23 2.41 8.80
C ASN A 135 -1.15 3.94 8.95
N GLU A 136 -0.33 4.44 9.86
CA GLU A 136 -0.08 5.88 10.00
C GLU A 136 0.46 6.49 8.70
N LEU A 137 1.46 5.86 8.10
CA LEU A 137 2.03 6.30 6.83
C LEU A 137 0.99 6.34 5.71
N ILE A 138 0.22 5.26 5.52
CA ILE A 138 -0.79 5.19 4.46
C ILE A 138 -1.89 6.21 4.69
N ARG A 139 -2.38 6.40 5.92
CA ARG A 139 -3.36 7.44 6.23
C ARG A 139 -2.84 8.84 5.88
N ASN A 140 -1.58 9.13 6.19
CA ASN A 140 -0.97 10.44 5.91
C ASN A 140 -0.80 10.71 4.42
N TYR A 141 -0.48 9.71 3.62
CA TYR A 141 -0.28 9.88 2.17
C TYR A 141 -1.56 9.81 1.35
N GLU A 142 -2.49 8.92 1.73
CA GLU A 142 -3.71 8.66 0.95
C GLU A 142 -4.96 9.35 1.52
N GLY A 143 -4.89 9.86 2.76
CA GLY A 143 -6.01 10.53 3.41
C GLY A 143 -7.14 9.59 3.87
N TYR A 144 -6.87 8.29 3.99
CA TYR A 144 -7.86 7.32 4.42
C TYR A 144 -8.19 7.49 5.92
N ASP A 145 -9.45 7.26 6.29
CA ASP A 145 -9.96 7.25 7.65
C ASP A 145 -10.00 5.84 8.28
N PHE A 146 -9.50 4.84 7.54
CA PHE A 146 -9.44 3.44 7.96
C PHE A 146 -8.02 2.86 7.89
N ASP A 147 -7.83 1.70 8.53
CA ASP A 147 -6.59 0.95 8.49
C ASP A 147 -6.52 0.04 7.27
N LEU A 148 -5.61 0.34 6.33
CA LEU A 148 -5.38 -0.46 5.13
C LEU A 148 -4.61 -1.75 5.45
N VAL A 149 -3.67 -1.69 6.39
CA VAL A 149 -2.80 -2.80 6.78
C VAL A 149 -3.46 -3.60 7.90
N ALA A 150 -3.84 -4.83 7.59
CA ALA A 150 -4.43 -5.75 8.57
C ALA A 150 -3.39 -6.38 9.50
N ASP A 151 -2.20 -6.71 8.96
CA ASP A 151 -1.08 -7.26 9.74
C ASP A 151 0.25 -7.07 8.99
N VAL A 152 1.37 -7.23 9.70
CA VAL A 152 2.71 -7.32 9.12
C VAL A 152 3.36 -8.63 9.57
N LEU A 153 3.70 -9.48 8.62
CA LEU A 153 4.29 -10.79 8.87
C LEU A 153 5.81 -10.73 8.72
N ILE A 154 6.54 -11.25 9.70
CA ILE A 154 7.99 -11.45 9.59
C ILE A 154 8.22 -12.82 8.98
N THR A 155 8.57 -12.87 7.69
CA THR A 155 8.77 -14.12 6.93
C THR A 155 10.18 -14.68 7.07
N SER A 156 11.16 -13.83 7.45
CA SER A 156 12.52 -14.22 7.79
C SER A 156 13.09 -13.29 8.83
N TYR A 157 13.84 -13.85 9.79
CA TYR A 157 14.50 -13.10 10.86
C TYR A 157 15.88 -13.70 11.11
N VAL A 158 16.92 -12.91 10.93
CA VAL A 158 18.33 -13.29 11.15
C VAL A 158 19.02 -12.19 11.96
N VAL A 159 19.81 -12.59 12.96
CA VAL A 159 20.72 -11.74 13.71
C VAL A 159 22.11 -12.39 13.72
N GLU A 160 23.12 -11.70 13.20
CA GLU A 160 24.49 -12.17 13.06
C GLU A 160 25.53 -11.06 13.29
#